data_b8ae9e287c0943150b0ac384d09a5c76
#
_entry.id   b8ae9e287c0943150b0ac384d09a5c76
#
_cell.length_a   1.000
_cell.length_b   1.000
_cell.length_c   1.000
_cell.angle_alpha   90.00
_cell.angle_beta   90.00
_cell.angle_gamma   90.00
#
_symmetry.space_group_name_H-M   'P 1'
#
loop_
_entity.id
_entity.type
_entity.pdbx_description
1 polymer ?
#
loop_
_entity_poly.entity_id
_entity_poly.type
_entity_poly.pdbx_seq_one_letter_code
_entity_poly.pdbx_strand_id
1 'polypeptide(L)'
;MGRLTDKTAIITGAATGIGQATARVFADEGARVICGDINESELNETVSAIRKNGGEAEAFHLDVSNEENVKSFADGIQQKYGTIDILFNNAGVDQEGGKVHEYPVELFDRIIAVDLRGTFLCSKYLIPLMLEKGGSIINTSSMSGRAADLDRSGYNAAKGGITNLTRAMAIDYARSGIRVNSLSPGTIETPLIDKLAGTKEDEMGEAFREANKWITPLGRLGKPEEMAAVALFLASDDSSYVTGEDITADGGIMAYTWPGKMLIDKKWKEETE
;
A
#
# COMPACT_ATOMS: atom_id res chain seq x y z
N MET A 1 15.44 5.87 20.98
CA MET A 1 15.88 6.12 19.61
C MET A 1 14.87 5.43 18.74
N GLY A 2 14.30 6.10 17.73
CA GLY A 2 13.28 5.50 16.86
C GLY A 2 13.89 4.42 15.97
N ARG A 3 13.07 3.47 15.50
CA ARG A 3 13.50 2.34 14.66
C ARG A 3 14.03 2.74 13.29
N LEU A 4 13.69 3.96 12.82
CA LEU A 4 14.10 4.51 11.52
C LEU A 4 14.97 5.77 11.66
N THR A 5 15.62 5.97 12.82
CA THR A 5 16.50 7.12 13.05
C THR A 5 17.56 7.19 11.96
N ASP A 6 17.78 8.40 11.40
CA ASP A 6 18.72 8.70 10.31
C ASP A 6 18.41 8.02 8.96
N LYS A 7 17.26 7.38 8.81
CA LYS A 7 16.81 6.78 7.55
C LYS A 7 16.07 7.78 6.67
N THR A 8 16.29 7.69 5.36
CA THR A 8 15.52 8.43 4.36
C THR A 8 14.53 7.47 3.69
N ALA A 9 13.23 7.76 3.83
CA ALA A 9 12.14 6.93 3.33
C ALA A 9 11.34 7.68 2.27
N ILE A 10 11.10 7.04 1.13
CA ILE A 10 10.15 7.50 0.11
C ILE A 10 8.85 6.72 0.24
N ILE A 11 7.73 7.43 0.23
CA ILE A 11 6.38 6.86 0.26
C ILE A 11 5.58 7.43 -0.90
N THR A 12 5.09 6.56 -1.78
CA THR A 12 4.18 6.94 -2.86
C THR A 12 2.72 6.79 -2.42
N GLY A 13 1.81 7.65 -2.92
CA GLY A 13 0.42 7.68 -2.45
C GLY A 13 0.31 8.14 -0.99
N ALA A 14 1.12 9.14 -0.61
CA ALA A 14 1.26 9.59 0.78
C ALA A 14 0.23 10.65 1.22
N ALA A 15 -0.65 11.08 0.31
CA ALA A 15 -1.65 12.11 0.64
C ALA A 15 -2.72 11.59 1.61
N THR A 16 -3.15 10.33 1.47
CA THR A 16 -4.27 9.76 2.25
C THR A 16 -4.04 8.31 2.66
N GLY A 17 -4.94 7.78 3.47
CA GLY A 17 -5.05 6.35 3.78
C GLY A 17 -3.77 5.73 4.35
N ILE A 18 -3.40 4.57 3.82
CA ILE A 18 -2.24 3.79 4.31
C ILE A 18 -0.93 4.57 4.14
N GLY A 19 -0.74 5.24 2.99
CA GLY A 19 0.46 6.03 2.73
C GLY A 19 0.63 7.19 3.72
N GLN A 20 -0.45 7.92 3.99
CA GLN A 20 -0.47 9.01 4.98
C GLN A 20 -0.14 8.49 6.39
N ALA A 21 -0.80 7.41 6.83
CA ALA A 21 -0.54 6.82 8.13
C ALA A 21 0.92 6.33 8.26
N THR A 22 1.44 5.70 7.20
CA THR A 22 2.83 5.23 7.17
C THR A 22 3.82 6.40 7.22
N ALA A 23 3.54 7.49 6.49
CA ALA A 23 4.40 8.68 6.52
C ALA A 23 4.51 9.27 7.94
N ARG A 24 3.40 9.34 8.68
CA ARG A 24 3.39 9.78 10.08
C ARG A 24 4.19 8.84 10.98
N VAL A 25 3.92 7.53 10.90
CA VAL A 25 4.60 6.51 11.72
C VAL A 25 6.10 6.49 11.45
N PHE A 26 6.52 6.58 10.19
CA PHE A 26 7.95 6.59 9.85
C PHE A 26 8.65 7.86 10.37
N ALA A 27 8.00 9.01 10.28
CA ALA A 27 8.54 10.25 10.84
C ALA A 27 8.62 10.22 12.37
N ASP A 28 7.61 9.67 13.06
CA ASP A 28 7.62 9.49 14.52
C ASP A 28 8.74 8.52 14.97
N GLU A 29 9.13 7.58 14.10
CA GLU A 29 10.26 6.66 14.33
C GLU A 29 11.62 7.23 13.86
N GLY A 30 11.67 8.52 13.52
CA GLY A 30 12.90 9.26 13.27
C GLY A 30 13.38 9.26 11.81
N ALA A 31 12.56 8.80 10.87
CA ALA A 31 12.89 8.89 9.45
C ALA A 31 12.68 10.31 8.90
N ARG A 32 13.53 10.70 7.94
CA ARG A 32 13.20 11.73 6.96
C ARG A 32 12.27 11.13 5.93
N VAL A 33 11.04 11.66 5.81
CA VAL A 33 10.01 11.10 4.92
C VAL A 33 9.82 11.96 3.69
N ILE A 34 10.01 11.37 2.53
CA ILE A 34 9.75 11.98 1.22
C ILE A 34 8.40 11.46 0.74
N CYS A 35 7.41 12.34 0.75
CA CYS A 35 6.02 12.01 0.43
C CYS A 35 5.73 12.36 -1.04
N GLY A 36 5.37 11.37 -1.85
CA GLY A 36 4.96 11.55 -3.25
C GLY A 36 3.48 11.26 -3.45
N ASP A 37 2.76 12.16 -4.15
CA ASP A 37 1.35 11.97 -4.52
C ASP A 37 0.97 12.92 -5.67
N ILE A 38 -0.11 12.61 -6.39
CA ILE A 38 -0.72 13.51 -7.39
C ILE A 38 -1.64 14.56 -6.75
N ASN A 39 -2.15 14.30 -5.55
CA ASN A 39 -3.01 15.23 -4.80
C ASN A 39 -2.16 16.12 -3.89
N GLU A 40 -1.67 17.23 -4.46
CA GLU A 40 -0.78 18.15 -3.77
C GLU A 40 -1.41 18.80 -2.53
N SER A 41 -2.73 19.05 -2.52
CA SER A 41 -3.41 19.67 -1.39
C SER A 41 -3.35 18.78 -0.15
N GLU A 42 -3.85 17.55 -0.23
CA GLU A 42 -3.86 16.59 0.86
C GLU A 42 -2.44 16.15 1.25
N LEU A 43 -1.53 16.09 0.26
CA LEU A 43 -0.11 15.79 0.50
C LEU A 43 0.55 16.86 1.37
N ASN A 44 0.29 18.14 1.07
CA ASN A 44 0.81 19.26 1.86
C ASN A 44 0.23 19.30 3.27
N GLU A 45 -1.03 18.90 3.45
CA GLU A 45 -1.64 18.74 4.78
C GLU A 45 -0.94 17.65 5.59
N THR A 46 -0.67 16.50 4.95
CA THR A 46 0.07 15.39 5.55
C THR A 46 1.46 15.83 6.02
N VAL A 47 2.24 16.46 5.14
CA VAL A 47 3.58 16.94 5.46
C VAL A 47 3.56 18.01 6.56
N SER A 48 2.60 18.94 6.50
CA SER A 48 2.44 19.98 7.51
C SER A 48 2.14 19.40 8.90
N ALA A 49 1.29 18.37 8.95
CA ALA A 49 0.97 17.68 10.20
C ALA A 49 2.20 16.96 10.79
N ILE A 50 3.00 16.28 9.95
CA ILE A 50 4.25 15.63 10.38
C ILE A 50 5.22 16.67 10.96
N ARG A 51 5.45 17.77 10.24
CA ARG A 51 6.38 18.83 10.68
C ARG A 51 5.91 19.50 11.96
N LYS A 52 4.60 19.72 12.12
CA LYS A 52 4.02 20.29 13.36
C LYS A 52 4.27 19.40 14.57
N ASN A 53 4.35 18.09 14.37
CA ASN A 53 4.66 17.10 15.42
C ASN A 53 6.17 16.89 15.62
N GLY A 54 7.03 17.70 14.95
CA GLY A 54 8.48 17.63 15.09
C GLY A 54 9.18 16.63 14.18
N GLY A 55 8.45 15.94 13.27
CA GLY A 55 9.01 15.04 12.29
C GLY A 55 9.59 15.76 11.07
N GLU A 56 10.42 15.08 10.30
CA GLU A 56 11.00 15.57 9.05
C GLU A 56 10.27 14.97 7.85
N ALA A 57 9.59 15.80 7.06
CA ALA A 57 8.87 15.36 5.86
C ALA A 57 8.92 16.41 4.74
N GLU A 58 8.84 15.96 3.49
CA GLU A 58 8.79 16.82 2.30
C GLU A 58 7.80 16.29 1.27
N ALA A 59 7.05 17.20 0.62
CA ALA A 59 6.04 16.88 -0.40
C ALA A 59 6.62 17.02 -1.80
N PHE A 60 6.30 16.06 -2.66
CA PHE A 60 6.65 16.09 -4.10
C PHE A 60 5.45 15.64 -4.92
N HIS A 61 5.13 16.38 -5.98
CA HIS A 61 4.18 15.90 -6.98
C HIS A 61 4.74 14.66 -7.68
N LEU A 62 4.01 13.55 -7.62
CA LEU A 62 4.44 12.28 -8.20
C LEU A 62 3.27 11.51 -8.81
N ASP A 63 3.20 11.49 -10.14
CA ASP A 63 2.38 10.57 -10.90
C ASP A 63 3.18 9.31 -11.24
N VAL A 64 2.94 8.24 -10.50
CA VAL A 64 3.66 6.97 -10.66
C VAL A 64 3.40 6.29 -12.01
N SER A 65 2.31 6.63 -12.71
CA SER A 65 1.99 6.11 -14.04
C SER A 65 2.79 6.79 -15.16
N ASN A 66 3.35 7.97 -14.89
CA ASN A 66 4.14 8.75 -15.85
C ASN A 66 5.64 8.52 -15.64
N GLU A 67 6.29 7.85 -16.61
CA GLU A 67 7.70 7.47 -16.50
C GLU A 67 8.63 8.68 -16.42
N GLU A 68 8.36 9.75 -17.17
CA GLU A 68 9.20 10.96 -17.15
C GLU A 68 9.09 11.69 -15.81
N ASN A 69 7.88 11.73 -15.22
CA ASN A 69 7.66 12.31 -13.90
C ASN A 69 8.40 11.50 -12.81
N VAL A 70 8.30 10.17 -12.84
CA VAL A 70 9.05 9.31 -11.90
C VAL A 70 10.55 9.47 -12.05
N LYS A 71 11.06 9.54 -13.28
CA LYS A 71 12.49 9.76 -13.54
C LYS A 71 12.95 11.12 -13.01
N SER A 72 12.24 12.19 -13.34
CA SER A 72 12.56 13.55 -12.85
C SER A 72 12.53 13.61 -11.32
N PHE A 73 11.56 12.93 -10.69
CA PHE A 73 11.50 12.79 -9.25
C PHE A 73 12.76 12.11 -8.71
N ALA A 74 13.14 10.95 -9.25
CA ALA A 74 14.33 10.21 -8.81
C ALA A 74 15.62 11.02 -8.99
N ASP A 75 15.77 11.74 -10.11
CA ASP A 75 16.92 12.63 -10.38
C ASP A 75 16.99 13.75 -9.31
N GLY A 76 15.85 14.36 -8.97
CA GLY A 76 15.77 15.37 -7.91
C GLY A 76 16.12 14.81 -6.53
N ILE A 77 15.67 13.62 -6.20
CA ILE A 77 16.02 12.92 -4.95
C ILE A 77 17.52 12.63 -4.91
N GLN A 78 18.10 12.13 -5.99
CA GLN A 78 19.53 11.87 -6.08
C GLN A 78 20.36 13.15 -5.83
N GLN A 79 19.99 14.26 -6.46
CA GLN A 79 20.69 15.53 -6.29
C GLN A 79 20.62 16.05 -4.85
N LYS A 80 19.48 15.88 -4.19
CA LYS A 80 19.23 16.46 -2.87
C LYS A 80 19.72 15.58 -1.72
N TYR A 81 19.55 14.26 -1.82
CA TYR A 81 19.79 13.32 -0.73
C TYR A 81 20.88 12.30 -1.02
N GLY A 82 21.23 12.08 -2.28
CA GLY A 82 22.24 11.10 -2.72
C GLY A 82 21.73 9.67 -2.64
N THR A 83 21.42 9.19 -1.46
CA THR A 83 20.94 7.81 -1.21
C THR A 83 19.63 7.80 -0.45
N ILE A 84 18.88 6.70 -0.58
CA ILE A 84 17.68 6.43 0.21
C ILE A 84 17.81 5.05 0.88
N ASP A 85 17.11 4.86 1.99
CA ASP A 85 17.14 3.61 2.77
C ASP A 85 15.86 2.79 2.58
N ILE A 86 14.72 3.46 2.36
CA ILE A 86 13.41 2.82 2.33
C ILE A 86 12.61 3.35 1.14
N LEU A 87 11.98 2.42 0.39
CA LEU A 87 10.98 2.74 -0.63
C LEU A 87 9.68 2.01 -0.30
N PHE A 88 8.62 2.76 -0.03
CA PHE A 88 7.27 2.21 0.10
C PHE A 88 6.44 2.56 -1.13
N ASN A 89 6.30 1.62 -2.05
CA ASN A 89 5.41 1.67 -3.21
C ASN A 89 3.98 1.39 -2.75
N ASN A 90 3.24 2.46 -2.45
CA ASN A 90 1.88 2.34 -1.92
C ASN A 90 0.82 2.99 -2.83
N ALA A 91 1.19 3.88 -3.73
CA ALA A 91 0.25 4.47 -4.68
C ALA A 91 -0.53 3.39 -5.43
N GLY A 92 -1.84 3.53 -5.49
CA GLY A 92 -2.71 2.59 -6.16
C GLY A 92 -4.13 3.10 -6.33
N VAL A 93 -4.86 2.49 -7.26
CA VAL A 93 -6.25 2.76 -7.56
C VAL A 93 -7.02 1.45 -7.66
N ASP A 94 -8.29 1.49 -7.34
CA ASP A 94 -9.21 0.36 -7.53
C ASP A 94 -10.55 0.85 -8.05
N GLN A 95 -11.18 0.05 -8.89
CA GLN A 95 -12.51 0.29 -9.41
C GLN A 95 -13.10 -1.02 -9.94
N GLU A 96 -14.40 -1.22 -9.71
CA GLU A 96 -15.15 -2.30 -10.34
C GLU A 96 -15.34 -2.01 -11.83
N GLY A 97 -15.19 -3.04 -12.66
CA GLY A 97 -15.33 -2.93 -14.11
C GLY A 97 -16.20 -4.01 -14.73
N GLY A 98 -16.71 -4.94 -13.93
CA GLY A 98 -17.54 -6.05 -14.40
C GLY A 98 -16.74 -7.30 -14.79
N LYS A 99 -17.42 -8.26 -15.40
CA LYS A 99 -16.81 -9.50 -15.89
C LYS A 99 -15.80 -9.22 -17.01
N VAL A 100 -14.82 -10.11 -17.19
CA VAL A 100 -13.71 -9.89 -18.14
C VAL A 100 -14.16 -9.48 -19.55
N HIS A 101 -15.23 -10.08 -20.09
CA HIS A 101 -15.70 -9.75 -21.43
C HIS A 101 -16.47 -8.42 -21.51
N GLU A 102 -16.83 -7.83 -20.39
CA GLU A 102 -17.50 -6.54 -20.25
C GLU A 102 -16.58 -5.46 -19.67
N TYR A 103 -15.38 -5.88 -19.19
CA TYR A 103 -14.45 -5.00 -18.49
C TYR A 103 -13.88 -3.93 -19.43
N PRO A 104 -14.03 -2.62 -19.13
CA PRO A 104 -13.49 -1.56 -19.98
C PRO A 104 -11.95 -1.65 -20.08
N VAL A 105 -11.41 -1.67 -21.30
CA VAL A 105 -9.97 -1.77 -21.55
C VAL A 105 -9.24 -0.57 -20.94
N GLU A 106 -9.80 0.62 -21.03
CA GLU A 106 -9.23 1.87 -20.49
C GLU A 106 -9.10 1.81 -18.97
N LEU A 107 -10.06 1.16 -18.28
CA LEU A 107 -9.99 0.96 -16.84
C LEU A 107 -8.92 -0.05 -16.48
N PHE A 108 -8.85 -1.16 -17.23
CA PHE A 108 -7.78 -2.16 -17.07
C PHE A 108 -6.40 -1.51 -17.22
N ASP A 109 -6.19 -0.78 -18.33
CA ASP A 109 -4.92 -0.11 -18.62
C ASP A 109 -4.55 0.91 -17.55
N ARG A 110 -5.51 1.68 -17.04
CA ARG A 110 -5.30 2.64 -15.96
C ARG A 110 -4.84 1.96 -14.68
N ILE A 111 -5.50 0.89 -14.27
CA ILE A 111 -5.14 0.16 -13.03
C ILE A 111 -3.74 -0.45 -13.18
N ILE A 112 -3.46 -1.10 -14.31
CA ILE A 112 -2.12 -1.65 -14.58
C ILE A 112 -1.06 -0.54 -14.61
N ALA A 113 -1.35 0.61 -15.23
CA ALA A 113 -0.41 1.72 -15.31
C ALA A 113 -0.05 2.29 -13.93
N VAL A 114 -1.04 2.48 -13.06
CA VAL A 114 -0.81 3.05 -11.73
C VAL A 114 -0.22 2.01 -10.77
N ASP A 115 -0.90 0.87 -10.60
CA ASP A 115 -0.56 -0.07 -9.54
C ASP A 115 0.69 -0.88 -9.87
N LEU A 116 0.68 -1.61 -10.99
CA LEU A 116 1.77 -2.53 -11.32
C LEU A 116 2.94 -1.82 -12.00
N ARG A 117 2.67 -1.08 -13.09
CA ARG A 117 3.72 -0.36 -13.81
C ARG A 117 4.30 0.75 -12.96
N GLY A 118 3.48 1.46 -12.16
CA GLY A 118 3.94 2.50 -11.24
C GLY A 118 4.89 1.95 -10.19
N THR A 119 4.58 0.82 -9.55
CA THR A 119 5.48 0.11 -8.65
C THR A 119 6.81 -0.26 -9.34
N PHE A 120 6.75 -0.76 -10.57
CA PHE A 120 7.94 -1.07 -11.36
C PHE A 120 8.76 0.19 -11.68
N LEU A 121 8.15 1.27 -12.13
CA LEU A 121 8.84 2.51 -12.49
C LEU A 121 9.53 3.15 -11.29
N CYS A 122 8.83 3.28 -10.16
CA CYS A 122 9.43 3.80 -8.93
C CYS A 122 10.62 2.93 -8.49
N SER A 123 10.47 1.62 -8.53
CA SER A 123 11.56 0.70 -8.20
C SER A 123 12.73 0.84 -9.18
N LYS A 124 12.48 0.88 -10.49
CA LYS A 124 13.50 1.03 -11.55
C LYS A 124 14.38 2.25 -11.34
N TYR A 125 13.78 3.39 -11.03
CA TYR A 125 14.52 4.65 -10.94
C TYR A 125 15.07 4.96 -9.55
N LEU A 126 14.53 4.36 -8.48
CA LEU A 126 14.96 4.62 -7.10
C LEU A 126 15.91 3.54 -6.54
N ILE A 127 15.87 2.30 -7.02
CA ILE A 127 16.82 1.24 -6.61
C ILE A 127 18.28 1.67 -6.80
N PRO A 128 18.69 2.35 -7.89
CA PRO A 128 20.08 2.82 -8.01
C PRO A 128 20.57 3.64 -6.82
N LEU A 129 19.67 4.37 -6.12
CA LEU A 129 20.00 5.17 -4.93
C LEU A 129 20.15 4.32 -3.65
N MET A 130 19.85 3.01 -3.73
CA MET A 130 19.93 2.06 -2.62
C MET A 130 21.11 1.08 -2.77
N LEU A 131 21.68 0.92 -3.97
CA LEU A 131 22.65 -0.14 -4.27
C LEU A 131 23.92 -0.08 -3.41
N GLU A 132 24.35 1.10 -2.99
CA GLU A 132 25.58 1.28 -2.21
C GLU A 132 25.41 0.88 -0.75
N LYS A 133 24.24 1.15 -0.15
CA LYS A 133 23.98 0.97 1.29
C LYS A 133 23.05 -0.19 1.62
N GLY A 134 22.35 -0.72 0.62
CA GLY A 134 21.23 -1.62 0.86
C GLY A 134 19.99 -0.86 1.32
N GLY A 135 19.00 -1.57 1.87
CA GLY A 135 17.77 -0.97 2.38
C GLY A 135 16.56 -1.88 2.33
N SER A 136 15.37 -1.30 2.38
CA SER A 136 14.10 -2.03 2.34
C SER A 136 13.13 -1.45 1.33
N ILE A 137 12.55 -2.30 0.50
CA ILE A 137 11.47 -1.97 -0.41
C ILE A 137 10.20 -2.70 0.06
N ILE A 138 9.12 -1.97 0.21
CA ILE A 138 7.81 -2.50 0.55
C ILE A 138 6.86 -2.18 -0.60
N ASN A 139 6.16 -3.18 -1.12
CA ASN A 139 5.17 -3.01 -2.18
C ASN A 139 3.77 -3.28 -1.65
N THR A 140 2.83 -2.38 -1.83
CA THR A 140 1.44 -2.61 -1.44
C THR A 140 0.74 -3.49 -2.47
N SER A 141 0.61 -4.78 -2.13
CA SER A 141 -0.25 -5.72 -2.82
C SER A 141 -1.68 -5.63 -2.25
N SER A 142 -2.36 -6.74 -2.13
CA SER A 142 -3.71 -6.91 -1.56
C SER A 142 -3.96 -8.39 -1.28
N MET A 143 -4.93 -8.72 -0.43
CA MET A 143 -5.50 -10.07 -0.41
C MET A 143 -5.96 -10.49 -1.82
N SER A 144 -6.40 -9.55 -2.67
CA SER A 144 -6.77 -9.77 -4.07
C SER A 144 -5.59 -10.14 -4.98
N GLY A 145 -4.35 -10.01 -4.51
CA GLY A 145 -3.15 -10.53 -5.17
C GLY A 145 -2.91 -12.03 -4.91
N ARG A 146 -3.59 -12.61 -3.93
CA ARG A 146 -3.53 -14.04 -3.57
C ARG A 146 -4.80 -14.80 -3.92
N ALA A 147 -5.94 -14.15 -3.77
CA ALA A 147 -7.25 -14.59 -4.19
C ALA A 147 -7.82 -13.57 -5.18
N ALA A 148 -9.08 -13.70 -5.56
CA ALA A 148 -9.68 -12.79 -6.51
C ALA A 148 -10.98 -12.20 -5.95
N ASP A 149 -11.16 -10.91 -6.14
CA ASP A 149 -12.43 -10.23 -5.93
C ASP A 149 -13.28 -10.28 -7.21
N LEU A 150 -14.58 -10.33 -7.03
CA LEU A 150 -15.53 -10.29 -8.15
C LEU A 150 -15.43 -8.95 -8.88
N ASP A 151 -15.59 -8.99 -10.20
CA ASP A 151 -15.71 -7.83 -11.09
C ASP A 151 -14.51 -6.84 -11.05
N ARG A 152 -13.33 -7.29 -10.58
CA ARG A 152 -12.08 -6.52 -10.41
C ARG A 152 -10.88 -7.10 -11.14
N SER A 153 -11.08 -7.59 -12.37
CA SER A 153 -10.03 -8.30 -13.12
C SER A 153 -8.73 -7.50 -13.26
N GLY A 154 -8.81 -6.19 -13.51
CA GLY A 154 -7.63 -5.32 -13.61
C GLY A 154 -6.87 -5.21 -12.28
N TYR A 155 -7.58 -5.02 -11.18
CA TYR A 155 -6.99 -4.91 -9.85
C TYR A 155 -6.38 -6.24 -9.38
N ASN A 156 -7.11 -7.36 -9.54
CA ASN A 156 -6.60 -8.69 -9.23
C ASN A 156 -5.30 -8.99 -10.01
N ALA A 157 -5.27 -8.66 -11.30
CA ALA A 157 -4.09 -8.85 -12.14
C ALA A 157 -2.92 -7.97 -11.68
N ALA A 158 -3.16 -6.69 -11.38
CA ALA A 158 -2.14 -5.77 -10.91
C ALA A 158 -1.53 -6.23 -9.57
N LYS A 159 -2.38 -6.56 -8.59
CA LYS A 159 -1.93 -6.96 -7.25
C LYS A 159 -1.25 -8.34 -7.24
N GLY A 160 -1.72 -9.30 -8.04
CA GLY A 160 -1.02 -10.56 -8.28
C GLY A 160 0.34 -10.35 -8.96
N GLY A 161 0.41 -9.43 -9.92
CA GLY A 161 1.65 -9.01 -10.57
C GLY A 161 2.65 -8.40 -9.58
N ILE A 162 2.19 -7.51 -8.67
CA ILE A 162 3.04 -6.89 -7.62
C ILE A 162 3.61 -7.95 -6.68
N THR A 163 2.79 -8.91 -6.24
CA THR A 163 3.25 -9.99 -5.36
C THR A 163 4.37 -10.80 -6.01
N ASN A 164 4.28 -11.10 -7.31
CA ASN A 164 5.34 -11.85 -8.00
C ASN A 164 6.54 -10.97 -8.39
N LEU A 165 6.33 -9.70 -8.75
CA LEU A 165 7.40 -8.73 -8.97
C LEU A 165 8.25 -8.53 -7.70
N THR A 166 7.61 -8.51 -6.53
CA THR A 166 8.29 -8.46 -5.23
C THR A 166 9.29 -9.60 -5.06
N ARG A 167 8.89 -10.84 -5.39
CA ARG A 167 9.79 -12.00 -5.32
C ARG A 167 10.96 -11.91 -6.29
N ALA A 168 10.70 -11.47 -7.53
CA ALA A 168 11.75 -11.26 -8.52
C ALA A 168 12.79 -10.23 -8.02
N MET A 169 12.32 -9.08 -7.57
CA MET A 169 13.20 -8.03 -7.03
C MET A 169 13.96 -8.50 -5.79
N ALA A 170 13.32 -9.27 -4.90
CA ALA A 170 13.98 -9.81 -3.70
C ALA A 170 15.19 -10.69 -4.06
N ILE A 171 15.07 -11.54 -5.07
CA ILE A 171 16.16 -12.41 -5.53
C ILE A 171 17.26 -11.58 -6.20
N ASP A 172 16.89 -10.64 -7.08
CA ASP A 172 17.82 -9.85 -7.87
C ASP A 172 18.71 -8.94 -7.00
N TYR A 173 18.15 -8.36 -5.92
CA TYR A 173 18.82 -7.35 -5.12
C TYR A 173 19.28 -7.81 -3.73
N ALA A 174 19.04 -9.07 -3.34
CA ALA A 174 19.44 -9.59 -2.03
C ALA A 174 20.94 -9.41 -1.73
N ARG A 175 21.81 -9.66 -2.73
CA ARG A 175 23.26 -9.50 -2.59
C ARG A 175 23.75 -8.06 -2.51
N SER A 176 22.89 -7.12 -2.90
CA SER A 176 23.10 -5.68 -2.69
C SER A 176 22.59 -5.20 -1.33
N GLY A 177 22.18 -6.12 -0.45
CA GLY A 177 21.67 -5.77 0.88
C GLY A 177 20.27 -5.13 0.86
N ILE A 178 19.54 -5.25 -0.25
CA ILE A 178 18.17 -4.73 -0.36
C ILE A 178 17.18 -5.86 -0.11
N ARG A 179 16.33 -5.69 0.90
CA ARG A 179 15.18 -6.57 1.15
C ARG A 179 13.96 -6.04 0.39
N VAL A 180 13.19 -6.91 -0.20
CA VAL A 180 11.96 -6.54 -0.92
C VAL A 180 10.82 -7.44 -0.46
N ASN A 181 9.77 -6.85 0.10
CA ASN A 181 8.60 -7.58 0.58
C ASN A 181 7.32 -6.89 0.12
N SER A 182 6.21 -7.60 0.11
CA SER A 182 4.89 -7.02 -0.09
C SER A 182 4.05 -7.05 1.19
N LEU A 183 3.22 -6.02 1.32
CA LEU A 183 2.14 -5.94 2.29
C LEU A 183 0.83 -6.17 1.55
N SER A 184 0.05 -7.16 1.96
CA SER A 184 -1.26 -7.50 1.42
C SER A 184 -2.37 -7.19 2.42
N PRO A 185 -2.93 -5.96 2.39
CA PRO A 185 -4.05 -5.59 3.24
C PRO A 185 -5.33 -6.36 2.90
N GLY A 186 -6.18 -6.55 3.90
CA GLY A 186 -7.61 -6.80 3.72
C GLY A 186 -8.37 -5.51 3.45
N THR A 187 -9.64 -5.45 3.90
CA THR A 187 -10.44 -4.23 3.79
C THR A 187 -10.05 -3.25 4.89
N ILE A 188 -9.47 -2.11 4.47
CA ILE A 188 -8.93 -1.06 5.36
C ILE A 188 -9.75 0.21 5.21
N GLU A 189 -10.13 0.84 6.32
CA GLU A 189 -10.87 2.10 6.35
C GLU A 189 -10.03 3.25 5.75
N THR A 190 -10.26 3.54 4.47
CA THR A 190 -9.52 4.55 3.70
C THR A 190 -10.47 5.27 2.74
N PRO A 191 -10.10 6.46 2.23
CA PRO A 191 -10.87 7.13 1.19
C PRO A 191 -11.05 6.29 -0.10
N LEU A 192 -10.20 5.29 -0.33
CA LEU A 192 -10.38 4.34 -1.43
C LEU A 192 -11.67 3.51 -1.23
N ILE A 193 -11.91 3.03 -0.02
CA ILE A 193 -13.14 2.28 0.31
C ILE A 193 -14.37 3.17 0.20
N ASP A 194 -14.29 4.44 0.62
CA ASP A 194 -15.39 5.37 0.48
C ASP A 194 -15.78 5.62 -1.00
N LYS A 195 -14.79 5.65 -1.90
CA LYS A 195 -15.01 5.75 -3.34
C LYS A 195 -15.62 4.48 -3.96
N LEU A 196 -15.26 3.32 -3.43
CA LEU A 196 -15.71 2.02 -3.97
C LEU A 196 -17.10 1.62 -3.48
N ALA A 197 -17.36 1.85 -2.22
CA ALA A 197 -18.52 1.29 -1.53
C ALA A 197 -19.47 2.33 -0.95
N GLY A 198 -19.16 3.61 -1.05
CA GLY A 198 -19.86 4.68 -0.36
C GLY A 198 -19.27 5.00 1.01
N THR A 199 -19.59 6.18 1.53
CA THR A 199 -19.14 6.67 2.84
C THR A 199 -19.86 5.94 3.98
N LYS A 200 -19.46 6.19 5.23
CA LYS A 200 -20.13 5.62 6.42
C LYS A 200 -21.54 6.16 6.63
N GLU A 201 -21.82 7.32 6.07
CA GLU A 201 -23.12 7.99 6.13
C GLU A 201 -24.11 7.50 5.05
N ASP A 202 -23.62 6.76 4.03
CA ASP A 202 -24.44 6.19 2.98
C ASP A 202 -24.93 4.79 3.37
N GLU A 203 -26.21 4.47 3.07
CA GLU A 203 -26.80 3.14 3.34
C GLU A 203 -25.96 2.00 2.70
N MET A 204 -25.50 2.19 1.46
CA MET A 204 -24.64 1.22 0.78
C MET A 204 -23.27 1.09 1.46
N GLY A 205 -22.66 2.20 1.87
CA GLY A 205 -21.38 2.21 2.56
C GLY A 205 -21.45 1.57 3.95
N GLU A 206 -22.55 1.76 4.68
CA GLU A 206 -22.81 1.06 5.94
C GLU A 206 -23.01 -0.44 5.71
N ALA A 207 -23.86 -0.84 4.76
CA ALA A 207 -24.09 -2.25 4.43
C ALA A 207 -22.80 -2.97 4.01
N PHE A 208 -21.96 -2.31 3.20
CA PHE A 208 -20.64 -2.84 2.83
C PHE A 208 -19.76 -3.07 4.04
N ARG A 209 -19.68 -2.12 4.96
CA ARG A 209 -18.85 -2.23 6.18
C ARG A 209 -19.38 -3.33 7.11
N GLU A 210 -20.69 -3.41 7.30
CA GLU A 210 -21.28 -4.48 8.08
C GLU A 210 -21.01 -5.87 7.47
N ALA A 211 -21.14 -6.03 6.15
CA ALA A 211 -20.79 -7.27 5.47
C ALA A 211 -19.32 -7.64 5.68
N ASN A 212 -18.41 -6.67 5.56
CA ASN A 212 -16.97 -6.89 5.79
C ASN A 212 -16.65 -7.26 7.25
N LYS A 213 -17.34 -6.67 8.23
CA LYS A 213 -17.20 -7.09 9.65
C LYS A 213 -17.55 -8.56 9.84
N TRP A 214 -18.61 -9.04 9.17
CA TRP A 214 -19.03 -10.43 9.27
C TRP A 214 -18.07 -11.43 8.65
N ILE A 215 -17.48 -11.09 7.49
CA ILE A 215 -16.52 -11.97 6.81
C ILE A 215 -15.11 -11.88 7.39
N THR A 216 -14.80 -10.84 8.16
CA THR A 216 -13.50 -10.66 8.80
C THR A 216 -13.50 -11.36 10.16
N PRO A 217 -12.63 -12.35 10.40
CA PRO A 217 -12.57 -13.04 11.70
C PRO A 217 -12.37 -12.14 12.91
N LEU A 218 -11.61 -11.04 12.76
CA LEU A 218 -11.47 -10.03 13.82
C LEU A 218 -12.71 -9.15 14.01
N GLY A 219 -13.78 -9.31 13.22
CA GLY A 219 -15.07 -8.64 13.39
C GLY A 219 -15.07 -7.15 13.06
N ARG A 220 -14.08 -6.65 12.32
CA ARG A 220 -13.96 -5.24 11.94
C ARG A 220 -13.09 -5.05 10.71
N LEU A 221 -13.19 -3.88 10.08
CA LEU A 221 -12.23 -3.43 9.09
C LEU A 221 -10.89 -3.09 9.78
N GLY A 222 -9.80 -3.18 9.02
CA GLY A 222 -8.49 -2.71 9.45
C GLY A 222 -8.41 -1.17 9.44
N LYS A 223 -7.45 -0.63 10.18
CA LYS A 223 -7.14 0.80 10.17
C LYS A 223 -5.85 1.05 9.40
N PRO A 224 -5.69 2.24 8.76
CA PRO A 224 -4.44 2.60 8.09
C PRO A 224 -3.21 2.48 8.99
N GLU A 225 -3.33 2.81 10.28
CA GLU A 225 -2.24 2.74 11.26
C GLU A 225 -1.76 1.30 11.51
N GLU A 226 -2.66 0.32 11.39
CA GLU A 226 -2.30 -1.10 11.52
C GLU A 226 -1.45 -1.56 10.33
N MET A 227 -1.74 -1.06 9.13
CA MET A 227 -0.91 -1.28 7.94
C MET A 227 0.44 -0.57 8.05
N ALA A 228 0.44 0.66 8.58
CA ALA A 228 1.66 1.42 8.84
C ALA A 228 2.58 0.70 9.84
N ALA A 229 2.03 0.01 10.85
CA ALA A 229 2.82 -0.79 11.78
C ALA A 229 3.50 -1.99 11.10
N VAL A 230 2.83 -2.66 10.17
CA VAL A 230 3.43 -3.75 9.37
C VAL A 230 4.49 -3.19 8.41
N ALA A 231 4.21 -2.07 7.76
CA ALA A 231 5.18 -1.39 6.90
C ALA A 231 6.43 -0.98 7.70
N LEU A 232 6.27 -0.49 8.93
CA LEU A 232 7.37 -0.15 9.82
C LEU A 232 8.23 -1.37 10.19
N PHE A 233 7.61 -2.51 10.52
CA PHE A 233 8.34 -3.77 10.73
C PHE A 233 9.16 -4.13 9.49
N LEU A 234 8.56 -4.08 8.30
CA LEU A 234 9.27 -4.41 7.05
C LEU A 234 10.35 -3.39 6.68
N ALA A 235 10.19 -2.12 7.06
CA ALA A 235 11.17 -1.07 6.81
C ALA A 235 12.38 -1.16 7.74
N SER A 236 12.20 -1.65 8.97
CA SER A 236 13.21 -1.65 10.03
C SER A 236 14.09 -2.89 10.02
N ASP A 237 15.13 -2.89 10.86
CA ASP A 237 16.01 -4.02 11.06
C ASP A 237 15.35 -5.20 11.80
N ASP A 238 14.15 -4.99 12.38
CA ASP A 238 13.32 -6.05 12.97
C ASP A 238 12.99 -7.16 11.95
N SER A 239 12.99 -6.82 10.66
CA SER A 239 12.76 -7.73 9.54
C SER A 239 14.02 -8.05 8.72
N SER A 240 15.21 -7.96 9.34
CA SER A 240 16.51 -8.11 8.66
C SER A 240 16.72 -9.44 7.92
N TYR A 241 15.95 -10.48 8.25
CA TYR A 241 16.03 -11.80 7.59
C TYR A 241 14.73 -12.12 6.80
N VAL A 242 13.91 -11.09 6.51
CA VAL A 242 12.65 -11.23 5.75
C VAL A 242 12.81 -10.56 4.39
N THR A 243 12.79 -11.35 3.31
CA THR A 243 12.82 -10.86 1.93
C THR A 243 12.08 -11.84 1.01
N GLY A 244 11.36 -11.32 0.00
CA GLY A 244 10.56 -12.10 -0.94
C GLY A 244 9.19 -12.54 -0.39
N GLU A 245 8.84 -12.09 0.82
CA GLU A 245 7.60 -12.46 1.48
C GLU A 245 6.45 -11.51 1.14
N ASP A 246 5.25 -12.06 1.17
CA ASP A 246 4.00 -11.32 1.08
C ASP A 246 3.24 -11.42 2.41
N ILE A 247 3.32 -10.35 3.21
CA ILE A 247 2.72 -10.29 4.53
C ILE A 247 1.25 -9.90 4.42
N THR A 248 0.37 -10.85 4.69
CA THR A 248 -1.07 -10.60 4.71
C THR A 248 -1.49 -10.00 6.05
N ALA A 249 -2.18 -8.85 6.00
CA ALA A 249 -2.73 -8.16 7.16
C ALA A 249 -4.22 -7.84 6.90
N ASP A 250 -5.08 -8.86 7.05
CA ASP A 250 -6.46 -8.88 6.58
C ASP A 250 -7.49 -9.23 7.65
N GLY A 251 -7.09 -9.24 8.92
CA GLY A 251 -7.96 -9.63 10.01
C GLY A 251 -8.37 -11.11 9.99
N GLY A 252 -7.65 -11.94 9.22
CA GLY A 252 -7.84 -13.39 9.14
C GLY A 252 -8.72 -13.85 7.97
N ILE A 253 -9.11 -12.95 7.05
CA ILE A 253 -9.97 -13.30 5.90
C ILE A 253 -9.36 -14.44 5.08
N MET A 254 -8.06 -14.41 4.82
CA MET A 254 -7.37 -15.44 4.03
C MET A 254 -6.97 -16.68 4.82
N ALA A 255 -7.20 -16.72 6.13
CA ALA A 255 -6.82 -17.84 6.98
C ALA A 255 -7.80 -19.01 6.93
N TYR A 256 -8.99 -18.84 6.37
CA TYR A 256 -9.98 -19.92 6.27
C TYR A 256 -10.45 -20.12 4.81
N THR A 257 -10.79 -21.37 4.51
CA THR A 257 -11.19 -21.78 3.16
C THR A 257 -12.66 -21.55 2.85
N TRP A 258 -13.50 -21.35 3.89
CA TRP A 258 -14.94 -21.19 3.70
C TRP A 258 -15.61 -20.38 4.83
N PRO A 259 -16.12 -19.17 4.53
CA PRO A 259 -16.80 -18.30 5.49
C PRO A 259 -18.23 -18.71 5.82
N GLY A 260 -18.73 -19.80 5.23
CA GLY A 260 -20.16 -20.14 5.25
C GLY A 260 -20.77 -20.28 6.64
N LYS A 261 -19.99 -20.76 7.64
CA LYS A 261 -20.51 -20.83 9.02
C LYS A 261 -20.81 -19.44 9.59
N MET A 262 -19.93 -18.47 9.36
CA MET A 262 -20.13 -17.09 9.84
C MET A 262 -21.35 -16.42 9.19
N LEU A 263 -21.58 -16.69 7.90
CA LEU A 263 -22.76 -16.21 7.19
C LEU A 263 -24.05 -16.86 7.67
N ILE A 264 -24.02 -18.16 8.01
CA ILE A 264 -25.14 -18.90 8.59
C ILE A 264 -25.45 -18.39 9.99
N ASP A 265 -24.44 -18.17 10.83
CA ASP A 265 -24.59 -17.66 12.19
C ASP A 265 -25.16 -16.21 12.17
N LYS A 266 -24.83 -15.39 11.18
CA LYS A 266 -25.46 -14.08 10.96
C LYS A 266 -26.95 -14.22 10.70
N LYS A 267 -27.34 -15.02 9.71
CA LYS A 267 -28.73 -15.24 9.34
C LYS A 267 -29.53 -15.80 10.53
N TRP A 268 -28.96 -16.73 11.30
CA TRP A 268 -29.57 -17.27 12.50
C TRP A 268 -29.86 -16.19 13.55
N LYS A 269 -28.94 -15.26 13.79
CA LYS A 269 -29.13 -14.17 14.75
C LYS A 269 -30.24 -13.20 14.29
N GLU A 270 -30.24 -12.81 13.01
CA GLU A 270 -31.25 -11.93 12.43
C GLU A 270 -32.68 -12.54 12.47
N GLU A 271 -32.79 -13.89 12.44
CA GLU A 271 -34.08 -14.59 12.49
C GLU A 271 -34.54 -14.87 13.93
N THR A 272 -33.67 -14.71 14.95
CA THR A 272 -33.95 -15.05 16.37
C THR A 272 -34.00 -13.85 17.30
N GLU A 273 -33.59 -12.67 16.86
CA GLU A 273 -33.79 -11.36 17.49
C GLU A 273 -35.08 -10.70 17.00
#